data_361cd0a90f8afb71c1cdfa4337930338
#
_entry.id   361cd0a90f8afb71c1cdfa4337930338
#
_cell.length_a   1.000
_cell.length_b   1.000
_cell.length_c   1.000
_cell.angle_alpha   90.00
_cell.angle_beta   90.00
_cell.angle_gamma   90.00
#
_symmetry.space_group_name_H-M   'P 1'
#
loop_
_entity.id
_entity.type
_entity.pdbx_description
1 polymer ?
#
loop_
_entity_poly.entity_id
_entity_poly.type
_entity_poly.pdbx_seq_one_letter_code
_entity_poly.pdbx_strand_id
1 'polypeptide(L)'
;ILPVIRRVMPTVIANELVGVQPMTGPVGQIHTLRVRYSDTNDATNTANDVTAGDEALSPFKIAEAYSGDGTAGKAASTAALEGAAGRKMSIQILKQTVEAKTRKLSARWTFEAAQDAQSMHGIDVEAEIMAALAQEITAEIDQEVLASLNTLAGAAAETYNQAGVSGTATFVGDEHAALAVQINRVSNLIAQRTRRGAGNWAVVSPFALTILQSATTSAFARTTEGTFEAPTNTKMVGTLNNAMKV
;
A
#
# COMPACT_ATOMS: atom_id res chain seq x y z
N ILE A 1 -34.44 17.78 7.64
CA ILE A 1 -33.26 18.15 6.83
C ILE A 1 -31.94 17.95 7.60
N LEU A 2 -31.97 17.86 8.91
CA LEU A 2 -30.77 17.61 9.72
C LEU A 2 -29.93 16.40 9.26
N PRO A 3 -30.50 15.25 8.85
CA PRO A 3 -29.71 14.11 8.35
C PRO A 3 -28.92 14.43 7.09
N VAL A 4 -29.40 15.31 6.23
CA VAL A 4 -28.72 15.72 5.00
C VAL A 4 -27.51 16.60 5.32
N ILE A 5 -27.63 17.47 6.31
CA ILE A 5 -26.55 18.37 6.75
C ILE A 5 -25.38 17.61 7.38
N ARG A 6 -25.66 16.48 8.02
CA ARG A 6 -24.63 15.65 8.69
C ARG A 6 -24.02 14.58 7.79
N ARG A 7 -24.37 14.55 6.53
CA ARG A 7 -23.79 13.59 5.59
C ARG A 7 -22.31 13.87 5.35
N VAL A 8 -21.47 12.86 5.56
CA VAL A 8 -20.05 12.94 5.26
C VAL A 8 -19.85 12.77 3.75
N MET A 9 -19.06 13.64 3.16
CA MET A 9 -18.67 13.55 1.74
C MET A 9 -17.36 12.78 1.63
N PRO A 10 -17.35 11.53 1.13
CA PRO A 10 -16.12 10.82 0.87
C PRO A 10 -15.38 11.43 -0.32
N THR A 11 -14.06 11.44 -0.25
CA THR A 11 -13.17 11.87 -1.32
C THR A 11 -12.45 10.68 -1.92
N VAL A 12 -12.25 10.66 -3.24
CA VAL A 12 -11.49 9.61 -3.91
C VAL A 12 -10.01 9.81 -3.61
N ILE A 13 -9.39 8.85 -2.93
CA ILE A 13 -7.98 8.86 -2.57
C ILE A 13 -7.13 7.92 -3.45
N ALA A 14 -7.76 7.10 -4.27
CA ALA A 14 -7.08 6.10 -5.09
C ALA A 14 -6.01 6.70 -6.01
N ASN A 15 -6.24 7.88 -6.57
CA ASN A 15 -5.28 8.58 -7.43
C ASN A 15 -4.02 9.03 -6.69
N GLU A 16 -4.11 9.26 -5.37
CA GLU A 16 -2.97 9.64 -4.54
C GLU A 16 -2.18 8.43 -4.04
N LEU A 17 -2.85 7.30 -3.84
CA LEU A 17 -2.26 6.08 -3.28
C LEU A 17 -1.59 5.21 -4.34
N VAL A 18 -2.20 5.09 -5.51
CA VAL A 18 -1.75 4.18 -6.58
C VAL A 18 -1.68 4.91 -7.92
N GLY A 19 -0.84 4.41 -8.82
CA GLY A 19 -0.79 4.89 -10.20
C GLY A 19 -2.06 4.47 -10.95
N VAL A 20 -2.70 5.45 -11.60
CA VAL A 20 -3.92 5.22 -12.38
C VAL A 20 -3.61 5.40 -13.86
N GLN A 21 -3.95 4.41 -14.66
CA GLN A 21 -3.81 4.45 -16.10
C GLN A 21 -5.14 4.12 -16.76
N PRO A 22 -5.65 4.98 -17.67
CA PRO A 22 -6.89 4.71 -18.38
C PRO A 22 -6.71 3.59 -19.42
N MET A 23 -7.76 2.82 -19.62
CA MET A 23 -7.85 1.81 -20.69
C MET A 23 -8.71 2.37 -21.84
N THR A 24 -8.32 2.08 -23.08
CA THR A 24 -9.05 2.50 -24.27
C THR A 24 -10.18 1.53 -24.67
N GLY A 25 -10.18 0.32 -24.09
CA GLY A 25 -11.18 -0.71 -24.38
C GLY A 25 -11.55 -1.52 -23.14
N PRO A 26 -12.49 -2.48 -23.26
CA PRO A 26 -12.94 -3.28 -22.14
C PRO A 26 -11.91 -4.30 -21.65
N VAL A 27 -10.88 -4.57 -22.43
CA VAL A 27 -9.79 -5.49 -22.11
C VAL A 27 -8.45 -4.80 -22.32
N GLY A 28 -7.58 -4.91 -21.32
CA GLY A 28 -6.21 -4.43 -21.36
C GLY A 28 -5.22 -5.54 -21.06
N GLN A 29 -3.98 -5.38 -21.49
CA GLN A 29 -2.90 -6.31 -21.19
C GLN A 29 -1.73 -5.54 -20.56
N ILE A 30 -1.20 -6.12 -19.48
CA ILE A 30 0.01 -5.64 -18.83
C ILE A 30 1.12 -6.64 -19.10
N HIS A 31 2.20 -6.19 -19.70
CA HIS A 31 3.38 -7.01 -19.96
C HIS A 31 4.44 -6.72 -18.91
N THR A 32 5.00 -7.77 -18.33
CA THR A 32 6.08 -7.68 -17.36
C THR A 32 7.27 -8.48 -17.87
N LEU A 33 8.43 -7.82 -17.95
CA LEU A 33 9.70 -8.46 -18.26
C LEU A 33 10.36 -8.90 -16.95
N ARG A 34 10.68 -10.18 -16.84
CA ARG A 34 11.41 -10.74 -15.70
C ARG A 34 12.64 -11.47 -16.16
N VAL A 35 13.70 -11.30 -15.39
CA VAL A 35 14.95 -12.07 -15.56
C VAL A 35 14.98 -13.12 -14.46
N ARG A 36 15.16 -14.38 -14.83
CA ARG A 36 15.15 -15.51 -13.90
C ARG A 36 16.43 -16.36 -14.01
N TYR A 37 16.78 -16.98 -12.89
CA TYR A 37 17.82 -18.00 -12.90
C TYR A 37 17.30 -19.27 -13.56
N SER A 38 18.05 -19.81 -14.54
CA SER A 38 17.64 -21.04 -15.23
C SER A 38 18.16 -22.30 -14.55
N ASP A 39 19.27 -22.16 -13.81
CA ASP A 39 19.92 -23.27 -13.13
C ASP A 39 19.81 -23.10 -11.61
N THR A 40 19.75 -24.20 -10.90
CA THR A 40 19.79 -24.20 -9.43
C THR A 40 21.23 -24.11 -8.96
N ASN A 41 21.50 -23.23 -8.02
CA ASN A 41 22.73 -23.19 -7.25
C ASN A 41 22.40 -23.52 -5.81
N ASP A 42 22.64 -24.75 -5.43
CA ASP A 42 22.49 -25.28 -4.08
C ASP A 42 23.89 -25.37 -3.45
N ALA A 43 24.45 -24.20 -3.15
CA ALA A 43 25.70 -24.14 -2.42
C ALA A 43 25.39 -24.44 -0.95
N THR A 44 25.77 -25.62 -0.50
CA THR A 44 25.58 -26.08 0.87
C THR A 44 25.84 -24.98 1.90
N ASN A 45 24.76 -24.58 2.58
CA ASN A 45 24.79 -23.73 3.77
C ASN A 45 24.81 -22.22 3.56
N THR A 46 24.16 -21.70 2.54
CA THR A 46 23.99 -20.24 2.43
C THR A 46 22.52 -19.85 2.35
N ALA A 47 22.19 -18.76 3.04
CA ALA A 47 20.87 -18.13 2.95
C ALA A 47 20.54 -17.59 1.53
N ASN A 48 21.49 -17.70 0.61
CA ASN A 48 21.45 -17.12 -0.73
C ASN A 48 21.44 -18.17 -1.85
N ASP A 49 21.05 -19.41 -1.53
CA ASP A 49 20.84 -20.43 -2.54
C ASP A 49 19.69 -20.06 -3.47
N VAL A 50 19.86 -20.27 -4.74
CA VAL A 50 18.83 -20.01 -5.76
C VAL A 50 18.43 -21.27 -6.47
N THR A 51 17.13 -21.38 -6.67
CA THR A 51 16.52 -22.46 -7.45
C THR A 51 16.19 -21.99 -8.86
N ALA A 52 16.18 -22.92 -9.80
CA ALA A 52 15.75 -22.63 -11.16
C ALA A 52 14.34 -22.04 -11.14
N GLY A 53 14.15 -20.89 -11.77
CA GLY A 53 12.88 -20.16 -11.78
C GLY A 53 12.82 -18.99 -10.77
N ASP A 54 13.77 -18.87 -9.84
CA ASP A 54 13.84 -17.71 -8.96
C ASP A 54 14.13 -16.43 -9.74
N GLU A 55 13.62 -15.30 -9.26
CA GLU A 55 13.83 -14.01 -9.89
C GLU A 55 15.28 -13.55 -9.71
N ALA A 56 15.94 -13.27 -10.81
CA ALA A 56 17.27 -12.69 -10.81
C ALA A 56 17.19 -11.19 -10.60
N LEU A 57 18.28 -10.59 -10.09
CA LEU A 57 18.38 -9.18 -9.76
C LEU A 57 17.36 -8.74 -8.68
N SER A 58 16.83 -9.70 -7.94
CA SER A 58 15.95 -9.42 -6.81
C SER A 58 16.71 -8.74 -5.67
N PRO A 59 16.13 -7.70 -5.04
CA PRO A 59 16.73 -7.09 -3.87
C PRO A 59 16.70 -8.00 -2.63
N PHE A 60 15.88 -9.04 -2.64
CA PHE A 60 15.74 -9.95 -1.51
C PHE A 60 16.82 -11.02 -1.44
N LYS A 61 17.25 -11.47 -2.60
CA LYS A 61 18.15 -12.61 -2.71
C LYS A 61 19.06 -12.40 -3.91
N ILE A 62 20.32 -12.19 -3.61
CA ILE A 62 21.38 -12.16 -4.61
C ILE A 62 22.10 -13.50 -4.54
N ALA A 63 22.13 -14.22 -5.64
CA ALA A 63 22.80 -15.50 -5.68
C ALA A 63 24.29 -15.33 -5.41
N GLU A 64 24.76 -15.94 -4.34
CA GLU A 64 26.20 -16.07 -4.08
C GLU A 64 26.78 -17.16 -4.97
N ALA A 65 27.96 -16.90 -5.50
CA ALA A 65 28.70 -17.87 -6.31
C ALA A 65 27.95 -18.48 -7.52
N TYR A 66 26.88 -17.82 -8.00
CA TYR A 66 26.14 -18.33 -9.17
C TYR A 66 27.03 -18.41 -10.42
N SER A 67 27.97 -17.50 -10.57
CA SER A 67 28.92 -17.48 -11.69
C SER A 67 30.25 -18.24 -11.42
N GLY A 68 30.37 -18.80 -10.22
CA GLY A 68 31.60 -19.47 -9.78
C GLY A 68 31.48 -20.99 -9.62
N ASP A 69 32.22 -21.54 -8.67
CA ASP A 69 32.28 -22.98 -8.39
C ASP A 69 31.11 -23.54 -7.57
N GLY A 70 30.19 -22.66 -7.13
CA GLY A 70 29.10 -23.03 -6.26
C GLY A 70 29.39 -22.91 -4.76
N THR A 71 30.61 -22.51 -4.40
CA THR A 71 30.99 -22.22 -3.01
C THR A 71 30.77 -20.74 -2.73
N ALA A 72 30.19 -20.43 -1.59
CA ALA A 72 29.82 -19.07 -1.23
C ALA A 72 30.94 -18.04 -1.44
N GLY A 73 30.65 -17.01 -2.24
CA GLY A 73 31.48 -15.85 -2.45
C GLY A 73 32.79 -16.11 -3.22
N LYS A 74 32.97 -17.25 -3.85
CA LYS A 74 34.22 -17.60 -4.54
C LYS A 74 34.03 -17.70 -6.04
N ALA A 75 34.97 -17.11 -6.77
CA ALA A 75 35.15 -17.37 -8.18
C ALA A 75 35.85 -18.75 -8.34
N ALA A 76 35.48 -19.49 -9.36
CA ALA A 76 36.17 -20.74 -9.69
C ALA A 76 37.53 -20.49 -10.34
N SER A 77 38.41 -21.49 -10.28
CA SER A 77 39.66 -21.44 -11.02
C SER A 77 39.42 -21.45 -12.52
N THR A 78 40.26 -20.79 -13.29
CA THR A 78 40.15 -20.73 -14.75
C THR A 78 40.08 -22.11 -15.37
N ALA A 79 40.91 -23.04 -14.88
CA ALA A 79 40.94 -24.42 -15.36
C ALA A 79 39.65 -25.20 -15.10
N ALA A 80 38.91 -24.88 -14.03
CA ALA A 80 37.63 -25.54 -13.71
C ALA A 80 36.47 -25.06 -14.58
N LEU A 81 36.53 -23.80 -15.02
CA LEU A 81 35.48 -23.22 -15.89
C LEU A 81 35.82 -23.30 -17.38
N GLU A 82 37.05 -23.61 -17.72
CA GLU A 82 37.49 -23.78 -19.11
C GLU A 82 36.78 -25.01 -19.72
N GLY A 83 35.99 -24.77 -20.74
CA GLY A 83 35.17 -25.81 -21.36
C GLY A 83 33.81 -26.05 -20.71
N ALA A 84 33.51 -25.43 -19.58
CA ALA A 84 32.18 -25.52 -18.93
C ALA A 84 31.23 -24.43 -19.48
N ALA A 85 30.02 -24.82 -19.85
CA ALA A 85 28.99 -23.85 -20.12
C ALA A 85 28.47 -23.25 -18.79
N GLY A 86 28.90 -22.05 -18.43
CA GLY A 86 28.45 -21.40 -17.21
C GLY A 86 26.93 -21.46 -16.96
N ARG A 87 26.50 -21.20 -15.73
CA ARG A 87 25.08 -21.20 -15.36
C ARG A 87 24.31 -20.12 -16.13
N LYS A 88 23.08 -20.45 -16.47
CA LYS A 88 22.25 -19.68 -17.40
C LYS A 88 21.24 -18.79 -16.68
N MET A 89 20.93 -17.66 -17.29
CA MET A 89 19.81 -16.81 -16.94
C MET A 89 18.83 -16.74 -18.13
N SER A 90 17.56 -16.62 -17.84
CA SER A 90 16.52 -16.51 -18.85
C SER A 90 15.71 -15.23 -18.70
N ILE A 91 15.22 -14.69 -19.80
CA ILE A 91 14.30 -13.57 -19.82
C ILE A 91 12.92 -14.12 -20.12
N GLN A 92 11.94 -13.78 -19.28
CA GLN A 92 10.54 -14.14 -19.47
C GLN A 92 9.70 -12.87 -19.61
N ILE A 93 8.82 -12.89 -20.58
CA ILE A 93 7.78 -11.86 -20.75
C ILE A 93 6.47 -12.47 -20.25
N LEU A 94 5.97 -11.95 -19.15
CA LEU A 94 4.69 -12.37 -18.58
C LEU A 94 3.61 -11.38 -19.01
N LYS A 95 2.45 -11.94 -19.32
CA LYS A 95 1.26 -11.19 -19.72
C LYS A 95 0.19 -11.34 -18.64
N GLN A 96 -0.38 -10.24 -18.20
CA GLN A 96 -1.55 -10.23 -17.34
C GLN A 96 -2.68 -9.50 -18.05
N THR A 97 -3.84 -10.12 -18.14
CA THR A 97 -5.03 -9.53 -18.72
C THR A 97 -5.83 -8.82 -17.64
N VAL A 98 -6.34 -7.65 -17.99
CA VAL A 98 -7.22 -6.84 -17.13
C VAL A 98 -8.53 -6.63 -17.87
N GLU A 99 -9.63 -7.00 -17.23
CA GLU A 99 -10.98 -6.84 -17.76
C GLU A 99 -11.70 -5.70 -17.02
N ALA A 100 -12.42 -4.89 -17.77
CA ALA A 100 -13.27 -3.86 -17.20
C ALA A 100 -14.46 -4.47 -16.48
N LYS A 101 -14.70 -4.02 -15.26
CA LYS A 101 -15.87 -4.38 -14.45
C LYS A 101 -16.73 -3.14 -14.21
N THR A 102 -18.03 -3.32 -14.14
CA THR A 102 -19.00 -2.24 -13.98
C THR A 102 -19.66 -2.31 -12.61
N ARG A 103 -19.84 -1.15 -11.99
CA ARG A 103 -20.66 -0.98 -10.79
C ARG A 103 -21.97 -0.34 -11.18
N LYS A 104 -23.06 -0.80 -10.60
CA LYS A 104 -24.40 -0.26 -10.86
C LYS A 104 -25.15 -0.10 -9.54
N LEU A 105 -25.66 1.08 -9.33
CA LEU A 105 -26.49 1.42 -8.18
C LEU A 105 -27.75 2.11 -8.69
N SER A 106 -28.89 1.85 -8.06
CA SER A 106 -30.17 2.44 -8.42
C SER A 106 -30.89 2.96 -7.18
N ALA A 107 -31.63 4.04 -7.35
CA ALA A 107 -32.47 4.61 -6.32
C ALA A 107 -33.88 4.85 -6.84
N ARG A 108 -34.82 4.90 -5.94
CA ARG A 108 -36.24 5.20 -6.23
C ARG A 108 -36.73 6.30 -5.32
N TRP A 109 -37.57 7.14 -5.86
CA TRP A 109 -38.36 8.10 -5.10
C TRP A 109 -39.78 8.21 -5.71
N THR A 110 -40.73 8.64 -4.92
CA THR A 110 -42.08 8.89 -5.40
C THR A 110 -42.19 10.32 -5.90
N PHE A 111 -43.12 10.55 -6.84
CA PHE A 111 -43.40 11.89 -7.36
C PHE A 111 -43.92 12.82 -6.25
N GLU A 112 -44.76 12.29 -5.36
CA GLU A 112 -45.28 13.03 -4.22
C GLU A 112 -44.19 13.50 -3.26
N ALA A 113 -43.23 12.61 -2.94
CA ALA A 113 -42.09 12.97 -2.10
C ALA A 113 -41.20 14.05 -2.72
N ALA A 114 -41.01 14.02 -4.03
CA ALA A 114 -40.28 15.06 -4.76
C ALA A 114 -41.02 16.40 -4.72
N GLN A 115 -42.32 16.39 -4.92
CA GLN A 115 -43.15 17.58 -4.87
C GLN A 115 -43.22 18.20 -3.46
N ASP A 116 -43.37 17.37 -2.45
CA ASP A 116 -43.44 17.83 -1.05
C ASP A 116 -42.08 18.41 -0.60
N ALA A 117 -40.98 17.78 -0.96
CA ALA A 117 -39.64 18.28 -0.66
C ALA A 117 -39.36 19.63 -1.33
N GLN A 118 -39.80 19.81 -2.58
CA GLN A 118 -39.67 21.07 -3.30
C GLN A 118 -40.53 22.17 -2.73
N SER A 119 -41.79 21.86 -2.40
CA SER A 119 -42.75 22.86 -1.87
C SER A 119 -42.46 23.27 -0.43
N MET A 120 -42.04 22.32 0.43
CA MET A 120 -41.80 22.59 1.85
C MET A 120 -40.38 23.04 2.17
N HIS A 121 -39.39 22.56 1.42
CA HIS A 121 -37.96 22.76 1.73
C HIS A 121 -37.13 23.36 0.60
N GLY A 122 -37.70 23.48 -0.60
CA GLY A 122 -36.97 23.98 -1.79
C GLY A 122 -35.82 23.06 -2.25
N ILE A 123 -35.88 21.77 -1.93
CA ILE A 123 -34.82 20.78 -2.25
C ILE A 123 -35.24 19.98 -3.48
N ASP A 124 -34.31 19.87 -4.43
CA ASP A 124 -34.44 18.95 -5.56
C ASP A 124 -34.00 17.54 -5.11
N VAL A 125 -34.95 16.64 -4.94
CA VAL A 125 -34.74 15.26 -4.48
C VAL A 125 -33.89 14.49 -5.50
N GLU A 126 -34.09 14.73 -6.79
CA GLU A 126 -33.33 14.02 -7.84
C GLU A 126 -31.85 14.34 -7.76
N ALA A 127 -31.49 15.61 -7.68
CA ALA A 127 -30.09 16.03 -7.56
C ALA A 127 -29.43 15.50 -6.28
N GLU A 128 -30.15 15.50 -5.15
CA GLU A 128 -29.65 14.98 -3.88
C GLU A 128 -29.43 13.46 -3.92
N ILE A 129 -30.32 12.71 -4.52
CA ILE A 129 -30.16 11.25 -4.65
C ILE A 129 -29.01 10.92 -5.59
N MET A 130 -28.87 11.62 -6.71
CA MET A 130 -27.73 11.43 -7.62
C MET A 130 -26.41 11.70 -6.92
N ALA A 131 -26.33 12.75 -6.13
CA ALA A 131 -25.12 13.05 -5.34
C ALA A 131 -24.84 11.96 -4.29
N ALA A 132 -25.87 11.45 -3.63
CA ALA A 132 -25.72 10.37 -2.64
C ALA A 132 -25.21 9.06 -3.30
N LEU A 133 -25.74 8.71 -4.47
CA LEU A 133 -25.29 7.54 -5.23
C LEU A 133 -23.82 7.68 -5.66
N ALA A 134 -23.43 8.84 -6.14
CA ALA A 134 -22.05 9.11 -6.53
C ALA A 134 -21.08 8.98 -5.36
N GLN A 135 -21.47 9.46 -4.17
CA GLN A 135 -20.65 9.33 -2.96
C GLN A 135 -20.50 7.89 -2.51
N GLU A 136 -21.58 7.11 -2.58
CA GLU A 136 -21.56 5.69 -2.21
C GLU A 136 -20.61 4.89 -3.12
N ILE A 137 -20.69 5.09 -4.43
CA ILE A 137 -19.81 4.44 -5.40
C ILE A 137 -18.35 4.85 -5.16
N THR A 138 -18.09 6.11 -4.87
CA THR A 138 -16.76 6.62 -4.53
C THR A 138 -16.17 5.92 -3.31
N ALA A 139 -16.96 5.82 -2.23
CA ALA A 139 -16.57 5.14 -1.00
C ALA A 139 -16.27 3.65 -1.24
N GLU A 140 -17.10 2.97 -2.04
CA GLU A 140 -16.88 1.56 -2.40
C GLU A 140 -15.59 1.35 -3.20
N ILE A 141 -15.28 2.23 -4.13
CA ILE A 141 -14.04 2.15 -4.93
C ILE A 141 -12.82 2.28 -4.02
N ASP A 142 -12.79 3.27 -3.14
CA ASP A 142 -11.68 3.47 -2.22
C ASP A 142 -11.52 2.29 -1.27
N GLN A 143 -12.60 1.77 -0.74
CA GLN A 143 -12.58 0.60 0.14
C GLN A 143 -12.07 -0.65 -0.59
N GLU A 144 -12.46 -0.87 -1.83
CA GLU A 144 -11.96 -1.99 -2.63
C GLU A 144 -10.47 -1.87 -2.93
N VAL A 145 -9.99 -0.69 -3.27
CA VAL A 145 -8.55 -0.44 -3.50
C VAL A 145 -7.74 -0.73 -2.25
N LEU A 146 -8.17 -0.22 -1.09
CA LEU A 146 -7.47 -0.46 0.18
C LEU A 146 -7.52 -1.94 0.59
N ALA A 147 -8.64 -2.62 0.40
CA ALA A 147 -8.77 -4.05 0.69
C ALA A 147 -7.86 -4.89 -0.22
N SER A 148 -7.76 -4.54 -1.48
CA SER A 148 -6.87 -5.21 -2.44
C SER A 148 -5.40 -5.02 -2.08
N LEU A 149 -5.01 -3.82 -1.68
CA LEU A 149 -3.65 -3.54 -1.20
C LEU A 149 -3.32 -4.31 0.07
N ASN A 150 -4.25 -4.37 1.02
CA ASN A 150 -4.08 -5.14 2.26
C ASN A 150 -3.94 -6.65 1.99
N THR A 151 -4.73 -7.18 1.07
CA THR A 151 -4.64 -8.59 0.65
C THR A 151 -3.29 -8.88 -0.02
N LEU A 152 -2.82 -7.97 -0.87
CA LEU A 152 -1.53 -8.10 -1.53
C LEU A 152 -0.35 -8.03 -0.54
N ALA A 153 -0.47 -7.21 0.50
CA ALA A 153 0.56 -7.08 1.53
C ALA A 153 0.75 -8.37 2.35
N GLY A 154 -0.31 -9.17 2.50
CA GLY A 154 -0.27 -10.43 3.26
C GLY A 154 -0.13 -10.22 4.76
N ALA A 155 0.70 -11.03 5.41
CA ALA A 155 0.94 -10.93 6.84
C ALA A 155 1.70 -9.64 7.20
N ALA A 156 1.36 -9.07 8.34
CA ALA A 156 2.05 -7.89 8.86
C ALA A 156 3.54 -8.17 9.09
N ALA A 157 4.39 -7.32 8.55
CA ALA A 157 5.84 -7.43 8.74
C ALA A 157 6.26 -7.07 10.18
N GLU A 158 5.55 -6.12 10.79
CA GLU A 158 5.77 -5.67 12.16
C GLU A 158 4.40 -5.50 12.85
N THR A 159 4.37 -5.78 14.15
CA THR A 159 3.18 -5.58 14.99
C THR A 159 3.50 -4.64 16.13
N TYR A 160 2.64 -3.66 16.34
CA TYR A 160 2.74 -2.76 17.46
C TYR A 160 1.89 -3.27 18.64
N ASN A 161 2.53 -3.49 19.76
CA ASN A 161 1.85 -3.81 21.00
C ASN A 161 2.28 -2.81 22.08
N GLN A 162 1.37 -1.93 22.45
CA GLN A 162 1.64 -0.86 23.41
C GLN A 162 2.12 -1.42 24.76
N ALA A 163 1.51 -2.48 25.25
CA ALA A 163 1.87 -3.09 26.54
C ALA A 163 3.21 -3.85 26.51
N GLY A 164 3.69 -4.24 25.33
CA GLY A 164 4.89 -5.05 25.16
C GLY A 164 6.16 -4.28 24.75
N VAL A 165 6.03 -2.97 24.51
CA VAL A 165 7.13 -2.19 23.94
C VAL A 165 8.26 -1.95 24.92
N SER A 166 7.99 -1.83 26.19
CA SER A 166 9.00 -1.38 27.17
C SER A 166 9.27 -2.32 28.33
N GLY A 167 8.64 -3.48 28.44
CA GLY A 167 8.85 -4.40 29.57
C GLY A 167 8.61 -3.79 30.96
N THR A 168 8.90 -2.52 31.12
CA THR A 168 8.61 -1.65 32.26
C THR A 168 8.26 -0.29 31.71
N ALA A 169 7.00 -0.06 31.36
CA ALA A 169 6.54 1.22 30.86
C ALA A 169 6.67 2.29 31.94
N THR A 170 7.59 3.17 31.75
CA THR A 170 7.80 4.32 32.65
C THR A 170 7.09 5.58 32.17
N PHE A 171 6.80 5.67 30.87
CA PHE A 171 6.17 6.83 30.28
C PHE A 171 5.40 6.49 28.97
N VAL A 172 4.12 6.80 28.95
CA VAL A 172 3.22 6.49 27.81
C VAL A 172 3.66 7.16 26.49
N GLY A 173 4.24 8.35 26.59
CA GLY A 173 4.74 9.06 25.41
C GLY A 173 5.86 8.32 24.66
N ASP A 174 6.71 7.61 25.40
CA ASP A 174 7.77 6.79 24.80
C ASP A 174 7.21 5.56 24.10
N GLU A 175 6.16 4.95 24.67
CA GLU A 175 5.44 3.86 24.02
C GLU A 175 4.79 4.31 22.71
N HIS A 176 4.19 5.49 22.70
CA HIS A 176 3.61 6.07 21.49
C HIS A 176 4.68 6.41 20.45
N ALA A 177 5.84 6.88 20.86
CA ALA A 177 6.97 7.14 19.96
C ALA A 177 7.49 5.85 19.30
N ALA A 178 7.38 4.71 19.95
CA ALA A 178 7.76 3.43 19.38
C ALA A 178 6.95 3.05 18.13
N LEU A 179 5.70 3.47 18.03
CA LEU A 179 4.90 3.29 16.83
C LEU A 179 5.52 3.99 15.62
N ALA A 180 5.98 5.22 15.77
CA ALA A 180 6.66 5.97 14.70
C ALA A 180 7.95 5.27 14.26
N VAL A 181 8.70 4.69 15.18
CA VAL A 181 9.91 3.91 14.87
C VAL A 181 9.57 2.66 14.07
N GLN A 182 8.52 1.93 14.42
CA GLN A 182 8.09 0.74 13.68
C GLN A 182 7.61 1.08 12.29
N ILE A 183 6.85 2.15 12.11
CA ILE A 183 6.43 2.63 10.79
C ILE A 183 7.65 2.95 9.93
N ASN A 184 8.66 3.60 10.50
CA ASN A 184 9.90 3.90 9.78
C ASN A 184 10.68 2.63 9.39
N ARG A 185 10.71 1.60 10.25
CA ARG A 185 11.29 0.29 9.90
C ARG A 185 10.62 -0.34 8.70
N VAL A 186 9.28 -0.36 8.66
CA VAL A 186 8.52 -0.91 7.53
C VAL A 186 8.77 -0.09 6.26
N SER A 187 8.85 1.24 6.38
CA SER A 187 9.19 2.13 5.27
C SER A 187 10.58 1.78 4.69
N ASN A 188 11.58 1.58 5.54
CA ASN A 188 12.90 1.17 5.12
C ASN A 188 12.93 -0.25 4.52
N LEU A 189 12.08 -1.13 5.00
CA LEU A 189 11.91 -2.45 4.41
C LEU A 189 11.35 -2.37 2.98
N ILE A 190 10.41 -1.46 2.72
CA ILE A 190 9.94 -1.17 1.37
C ILE A 190 11.09 -0.67 0.48
N ALA A 191 11.90 0.25 0.99
CA ALA A 191 13.06 0.76 0.26
C ALA A 191 14.06 -0.35 -0.08
N GLN A 192 14.33 -1.24 0.86
CA GLN A 192 15.22 -2.39 0.67
C GLN A 192 14.67 -3.35 -0.39
N ARG A 193 13.37 -3.59 -0.37
CA ARG A 193 12.72 -4.53 -1.29
C ARG A 193 12.58 -3.98 -2.71
N THR A 194 12.22 -2.73 -2.84
CA THR A 194 11.95 -2.12 -4.15
C THR A 194 13.16 -1.44 -4.78
N ARG A 195 14.14 -1.01 -3.97
CA ARG A 195 15.31 -0.19 -4.37
C ARG A 195 14.92 1.10 -5.11
N ARG A 196 13.68 1.55 -4.97
CA ARG A 196 13.15 2.76 -5.62
C ARG A 196 12.79 3.88 -4.66
N GLY A 197 12.79 3.62 -3.39
CA GLY A 197 12.46 4.61 -2.36
C GLY A 197 11.69 4.01 -1.21
N ALA A 198 11.64 4.74 -0.12
CA ALA A 198 10.90 4.38 1.07
C ALA A 198 9.39 4.60 0.89
N GLY A 199 8.60 4.15 1.84
CA GLY A 199 7.16 4.44 1.86
C GLY A 199 6.90 5.94 1.90
N ASN A 200 5.96 6.41 1.10
CA ASN A 200 5.65 7.82 0.95
C ASN A 200 4.25 8.20 1.46
N TRP A 201 3.43 7.22 1.78
CA TRP A 201 2.11 7.45 2.37
C TRP A 201 1.74 6.33 3.35
N ALA A 202 0.88 6.64 4.30
CA ALA A 202 0.30 5.69 5.24
C ALA A 202 -1.17 6.01 5.46
N VAL A 203 -2.01 4.98 5.49
CA VAL A 203 -3.43 5.10 5.85
C VAL A 203 -3.61 4.50 7.24
N VAL A 204 -4.10 5.30 8.16
CA VAL A 204 -4.28 4.92 9.56
C VAL A 204 -5.72 5.12 10.01
N SER A 205 -6.14 4.35 11.01
CA SER A 205 -7.41 4.58 11.68
C SER A 205 -7.33 5.79 12.63
N PRO A 206 -8.46 6.40 13.01
CA PRO A 206 -8.46 7.50 13.96
C PRO A 206 -7.81 7.15 15.31
N PHE A 207 -7.89 5.92 15.76
CA PHE A 207 -7.21 5.45 16.98
C PHE A 207 -5.68 5.48 16.85
N ALA A 208 -5.15 4.96 15.76
CA ALA A 208 -3.72 5.02 15.47
C ALA A 208 -3.23 6.45 15.28
N LEU A 209 -4.05 7.31 14.68
CA LEU A 209 -3.76 8.74 14.54
C LEU A 209 -3.63 9.42 15.91
N THR A 210 -4.49 9.11 16.86
CA THR A 210 -4.40 9.63 18.24
C THR A 210 -3.08 9.26 18.91
N ILE A 211 -2.62 8.04 18.73
CA ILE A 211 -1.32 7.59 19.23
C ILE A 211 -0.17 8.39 18.61
N LEU A 212 -0.19 8.57 17.30
CA LEU A 212 0.83 9.35 16.58
C LEU A 212 0.84 10.83 17.00
N GLN A 213 -0.33 11.43 17.18
CA GLN A 213 -0.44 12.83 17.61
C GLN A 213 0.02 13.05 19.06
N SER A 214 -0.15 12.07 19.92
CA SER A 214 0.25 12.12 21.33
C SER A 214 1.69 11.69 21.59
N ALA A 215 2.43 11.25 20.57
CA ALA A 215 3.84 10.90 20.71
C ALA A 215 4.69 12.14 21.10
N THR A 216 5.63 11.93 22.01
CA THR A 216 6.50 13.01 22.54
C THR A 216 7.57 13.46 21.57
N THR A 217 7.80 12.73 20.49
CA THR A 217 8.79 13.06 19.48
C THR A 217 8.22 13.99 18.44
N SER A 218 9.06 14.85 17.88
CA SER A 218 8.74 15.72 16.73
C SER A 218 8.62 14.98 15.40
N ALA A 219 8.53 13.64 15.42
CA ALA A 219 8.47 12.81 14.23
C ALA A 219 7.19 13.02 13.42
N PHE A 220 6.09 13.37 14.07
CA PHE A 220 4.82 13.65 13.42
C PHE A 220 4.55 15.15 13.39
N ALA A 221 4.55 15.73 12.20
CA ALA A 221 4.17 17.12 11.96
C ALA A 221 2.72 17.19 11.48
N ARG A 222 1.89 17.93 12.22
CA ARG A 222 0.47 18.12 11.89
C ARG A 222 0.29 19.14 10.77
N THR A 223 -0.78 18.99 10.02
CA THR A 223 -1.19 19.98 9.01
C THR A 223 -1.70 21.25 9.66
N THR A 224 -2.33 21.13 10.85
CA THR A 224 -2.90 22.27 11.61
C THR A 224 -2.20 22.37 12.96
N GLU A 225 -1.56 23.51 13.23
CA GLU A 225 -0.87 23.73 14.50
C GLU A 225 -1.84 23.84 15.68
N GLY A 226 -1.46 23.21 16.79
CA GLY A 226 -2.09 23.41 18.09
C GLY A 226 -3.36 22.63 18.37
N THR A 227 -3.95 21.93 17.40
CA THR A 227 -5.18 21.15 17.59
C THR A 227 -5.00 19.70 17.19
N PHE A 228 -5.66 18.81 17.95
CA PHE A 228 -5.81 17.42 17.52
C PHE A 228 -6.92 17.33 16.48
N GLU A 229 -6.63 16.75 15.35
CA GLU A 229 -7.61 16.51 14.33
C GLU A 229 -8.33 15.16 14.53
N ALA A 230 -9.65 15.20 14.39
CA ALA A 230 -10.50 14.03 14.34
C ALA A 230 -11.22 14.00 12.99
N PRO A 231 -10.58 13.51 11.93
CA PRO A 231 -11.17 13.55 10.59
C PRO A 231 -12.37 12.63 10.50
N THR A 232 -13.42 13.11 9.84
CA THR A 232 -14.65 12.35 9.57
C THR A 232 -14.59 11.60 8.23
N ASN A 233 -13.64 11.93 7.38
CA ASN A 233 -13.37 11.27 6.10
C ASN A 233 -11.86 11.08 5.92
N THR A 234 -11.47 10.34 4.90
CA THR A 234 -10.05 10.13 4.58
C THR A 234 -9.44 11.41 4.02
N LYS A 235 -8.53 12.00 4.75
CA LYS A 235 -7.77 13.18 4.34
C LYS A 235 -6.35 13.12 4.88
N MET A 236 -5.47 13.92 4.33
CA MET A 236 -4.11 14.08 4.86
C MET A 236 -4.16 14.90 6.15
N VAL A 237 -3.67 14.31 7.24
CA VAL A 237 -3.64 14.95 8.58
C VAL A 237 -2.27 15.50 8.91
N GLY A 238 -1.21 14.89 8.43
CA GLY A 238 0.13 15.33 8.74
C GLY A 238 1.20 14.54 7.98
N THR A 239 2.44 14.76 8.37
CA THR A 239 3.60 14.05 7.84
C THR A 239 4.37 13.37 8.96
N LEU A 240 4.85 12.16 8.70
CA LEU A 240 5.71 11.41 9.61
C LEU A 240 7.14 11.46 9.08
N ASN A 241 8.11 11.78 9.96
CA ASN A 241 9.53 11.92 9.62
C ASN A 241 9.82 12.86 8.43
N ASN A 242 8.97 13.85 8.18
CA ASN A 242 9.04 14.81 7.08
C ASN A 242 9.00 14.20 5.65
N ALA A 243 8.66 12.93 5.52
CA ALA A 243 8.70 12.23 4.25
C ALA A 243 7.41 11.48 3.91
N MET A 244 6.70 10.97 4.92
CA MET A 244 5.52 10.14 4.74
C MET A 244 4.25 10.93 5.04
N LYS A 245 3.32 10.95 4.10
CA LYS A 245 1.98 11.54 4.29
C LYS A 245 1.08 10.59 5.08
N VAL A 246 0.38 11.09 6.08
CA VAL A 246 -0.53 10.34 6.95
C VAL A 246 -1.95 10.88 6.83
#